data_ecdcf5bfa31baff7d9b8e125748857a5
#
_entry.id   ecdcf5bfa31baff7d9b8e125748857a5
#
_cell.length_a   1.000
_cell.length_b   1.000
_cell.length_c   1.000
_cell.angle_alpha   90.00
_cell.angle_beta   90.00
_cell.angle_gamma   90.00
#
_symmetry.space_group_name_H-M   'P 1'
#
loop_
_entity.id
_entity.type
_entity.pdbx_description
1 polymer ?
#
loop_
_entity_poly.entity_id
_entity_poly.type
_entity_poly.pdbx_seq_one_letter_code
_entity_poly.pdbx_strand_id
1 'polypeptide(L)'
;PDEATGYSQHQADQGTDDFDRTISLEVTSREYGILRQIERALEKVDENTYGICDVSGEDIPMARLEAVPYATMTVKSQEQLEKGLI
;
A
#
# COMPACT_ATOMS: atom_id res chain seq x y z
N PRO A 1 13.52 24.54 1.03
CA PRO A 1 13.40 24.00 0.86
C PRO A 1 12.90 23.58 0.58
N ASP A 2 13.08 23.57 0.52
CA ASP A 2 12.85 23.00 0.36
C ASP A 2 12.24 22.82 -0.15
N GLU A 3 12.11 22.93 -0.31
CA GLU A 3 11.74 22.48 -0.60
C GLU A 3 11.36 22.05 -1.09
N ALA A 4 11.43 22.25 -1.28
CA ALA A 4 11.23 21.58 -1.50
C ALA A 4 11.04 20.95 -1.55
N THR A 5 11.36 20.98 -1.33
CA THR A 5 11.24 20.27 -1.10
C THR A 5 10.78 19.99 -0.87
N GLY A 6 10.87 20.22 -0.71
CA GLY A 6 10.50 19.91 -0.28
C GLY A 6 9.69 20.16 -0.15
N TYR A 7 9.50 20.16 -0.28
CA TYR A 7 8.80 20.36 0.15
C TYR A 7 9.02 20.61 1.16
N SER A 8 9.57 21.25 1.36
CA SER A 8 9.89 21.34 2.24
C SER A 8 9.88 20.96 3.06
N GLN A 9 10.04 21.08 3.74
CA GLN A 9 9.84 20.56 4.53
C GLN A 9 9.58 20.85 5.71
N HIS A 10 9.50 21.70 6.61
CA HIS A 10 9.29 21.87 7.70
C HIS A 10 8.01 22.33 8.22
N GLN A 11 7.42 23.32 8.27
CA GLN A 11 6.10 23.68 8.61
C GLN A 11 5.10 22.92 7.84
N ALA A 12 5.51 22.44 6.78
CA ALA A 12 4.72 21.52 5.98
C ALA A 12 4.45 20.26 6.77
N ASP A 13 5.38 19.85 7.57
CA ASP A 13 5.20 18.62 8.36
C ASP A 13 4.03 18.73 9.32
N GLN A 14 3.85 19.88 9.96
CA GLN A 14 2.72 20.03 10.84
C GLN A 14 1.41 19.97 10.09
N GLY A 15 1.34 20.62 8.96
CA GLY A 15 0.14 20.60 8.15
C GLY A 15 -0.18 19.18 7.70
N THR A 16 0.86 18.43 7.38
CA THR A 16 0.68 17.06 6.91
C THR A 16 0.08 16.19 8.02
N ASP A 17 0.55 16.35 9.24
CA ASP A 17 0.02 15.55 10.34
C ASP A 17 -1.47 15.82 10.56
N ASP A 18 -1.88 17.08 10.52
CA ASP A 18 -3.28 17.40 10.68
C ASP A 18 -4.11 16.85 9.53
N PHE A 19 -3.57 16.96 8.33
CA PHE A 19 -4.26 16.46 7.14
C PHE A 19 -4.43 14.95 7.21
N ASP A 20 -3.38 14.24 7.62
CA ASP A 20 -3.45 12.78 7.73
C ASP A 20 -4.49 12.35 8.75
N ARG A 21 -4.59 13.05 9.86
CA ARG A 21 -5.57 12.72 10.87
C ARG A 21 -6.99 12.93 10.35
N THR A 22 -7.21 14.00 9.61
CA THR A 22 -8.50 14.28 9.04
C THR A 22 -8.91 13.19 8.05
N ILE A 23 -7.98 12.77 7.19
CA ILE A 23 -8.25 11.72 6.23
C ILE A 23 -8.62 10.43 6.96
N SER A 24 -7.89 10.09 8.02
CA SER A 24 -8.14 8.87 8.77
C SER A 24 -9.54 8.82 9.35
N LEU A 25 -10.08 9.96 9.73
CA LEU A 25 -11.42 10.02 10.29
C LEU A 25 -12.51 9.85 9.25
N GLU A 26 -12.20 10.10 7.99
CA GLU A 26 -13.20 10.11 6.93
C GLU A 26 -13.19 8.88 6.03
N VAL A 27 -12.15 8.06 6.08
CA VAL A 27 -12.09 6.89 5.21
C VAL A 27 -12.77 5.70 5.88
N THR A 28 -13.34 4.83 5.06
CA THR A 28 -13.96 3.61 5.57
C THR A 28 -12.88 2.57 5.89
N SER A 29 -13.27 1.53 6.63
CA SER A 29 -12.36 0.42 6.93
C SER A 29 -11.81 -0.20 5.66
N ARG A 30 -12.65 -0.35 4.65
CA ARG A 30 -12.21 -0.93 3.38
C ARG A 30 -11.16 -0.05 2.71
N GLU A 31 -11.42 1.25 2.67
CA GLU A 31 -10.47 2.17 2.06
C GLU A 31 -9.16 2.21 2.83
N TYR A 32 -9.23 2.13 4.14
CA TYR A 32 -8.03 2.09 4.96
C TYR A 32 -7.22 0.83 4.64
N GLY A 33 -7.91 -0.30 4.45
CA GLY A 33 -7.23 -1.52 4.06
C GLY A 33 -6.52 -1.40 2.72
N ILE A 34 -7.16 -0.71 1.77
CA ILE A 34 -6.53 -0.49 0.47
C ILE A 34 -5.29 0.38 0.61
N LEU A 35 -5.37 1.43 1.43
CA LEU A 35 -4.20 2.27 1.67
C LEU A 35 -3.04 1.48 2.27
N ARG A 36 -3.34 0.56 3.18
CA ARG A 36 -2.31 -0.29 3.77
C ARG A 36 -1.66 -1.18 2.70
N GLN A 37 -2.46 -1.69 1.77
CA GLN A 37 -1.93 -2.48 0.69
C GLN A 37 -1.03 -1.66 -0.22
N ILE A 38 -1.42 -0.43 -0.51
CA ILE A 38 -0.61 0.46 -1.32
C ILE A 38 0.73 0.72 -0.64
N GLU A 39 0.71 0.97 0.65
CA GLU A 39 1.94 1.18 1.42
C GLU A 39 2.85 -0.03 1.32
N ARG A 40 2.26 -1.23 1.47
CA ARG A 40 3.07 -2.45 1.38
C ARG A 40 3.64 -2.63 -0.02
N ALA A 41 2.84 -2.34 -1.05
CA ALA A 41 3.33 -2.46 -2.43
C ALA A 41 4.51 -1.53 -2.67
N LEU A 42 4.47 -0.32 -2.13
CA LEU A 42 5.59 0.61 -2.27
C LEU A 42 6.84 0.09 -1.56
N GLU A 43 6.67 -0.52 -0.39
CA GLU A 43 7.80 -1.15 0.29
C GLU A 43 8.41 -2.24 -0.57
N LYS A 44 7.56 -3.02 -1.24
CA LYS A 44 8.04 -4.11 -2.07
C LYS A 44 8.82 -3.60 -3.28
N VAL A 45 8.46 -2.44 -3.79
CA VAL A 45 9.25 -1.82 -4.85
C VAL A 45 10.67 -1.52 -4.33
N ASP A 46 10.76 -0.96 -3.13
CA ASP A 46 12.05 -0.66 -2.53
C ASP A 46 12.85 -1.92 -2.22
N GLU A 47 12.15 -3.00 -1.88
CA GLU A 47 12.79 -4.28 -1.54
C GLU A 47 13.10 -5.11 -2.76
N ASN A 48 12.68 -4.67 -3.95
CA ASN A 48 12.80 -5.43 -5.19
C ASN A 48 11.99 -6.71 -5.15
N THR A 49 10.84 -6.69 -4.48
CA THR A 49 9.93 -7.84 -4.43
C THR A 49 8.54 -7.50 -4.96
N TYR A 50 8.41 -6.36 -5.63
CA TYR A 50 7.14 -6.02 -6.26
C TYR A 50 6.80 -7.08 -7.31
N GLY A 51 5.54 -7.54 -7.29
CA GLY A 51 5.09 -8.59 -8.19
C GLY A 51 5.28 -10.00 -7.66
N ILE A 52 5.81 -10.13 -6.45
CA ILE A 52 5.99 -11.43 -5.82
C ILE A 52 5.04 -11.51 -4.64
N CYS A 53 4.31 -12.63 -4.54
CA CYS A 53 3.31 -12.82 -3.50
C CYS A 53 3.95 -12.86 -2.12
N ASP A 54 3.42 -12.06 -1.19
CA ASP A 54 3.95 -12.02 0.18
C ASP A 54 3.72 -13.33 0.92
N VAL A 55 2.75 -14.11 0.51
CA VAL A 55 2.39 -15.35 1.22
C VAL A 55 3.10 -16.55 0.62
N SER A 56 2.98 -16.75 -0.71
CA SER A 56 3.47 -17.96 -1.35
C SER A 56 4.85 -17.80 -1.96
N GLY A 57 5.30 -16.56 -2.19
CA GLY A 57 6.58 -16.34 -2.86
C GLY A 57 6.52 -16.53 -4.37
N GLU A 58 5.33 -16.79 -4.92
CA GLU A 58 5.16 -16.96 -6.34
C GLU A 58 4.95 -15.63 -7.05
N ASP A 59 5.21 -15.62 -8.35
CA ASP A 59 4.97 -14.42 -9.14
C ASP A 59 3.48 -14.11 -9.19
N ILE A 60 3.13 -12.83 -9.03
CA ILE A 60 1.76 -12.38 -9.24
C ILE A 60 1.58 -12.17 -10.74
N PRO A 61 0.55 -12.76 -11.36
CA PRO A 61 0.35 -12.59 -12.81
C PRO A 61 0.25 -11.12 -13.21
N MET A 62 0.80 -10.80 -14.36
CA MET A 62 0.78 -9.42 -14.85
C MET A 62 -0.65 -8.90 -14.98
N ALA A 63 -1.59 -9.75 -15.42
CA ALA A 63 -2.98 -9.35 -15.54
C ALA A 63 -3.55 -8.89 -14.20
N ARG A 64 -3.14 -9.55 -13.11
CA ARG A 64 -3.56 -9.15 -11.77
C ARG A 64 -2.98 -7.80 -11.40
N LEU A 65 -1.70 -7.59 -11.70
CA LEU A 65 -1.04 -6.33 -11.38
C LEU A 65 -1.59 -5.18 -12.20
N GLU A 66 -2.01 -5.45 -13.44
CA GLU A 66 -2.64 -4.40 -14.24
C GLU A 66 -4.00 -4.00 -13.69
N ALA A 67 -4.74 -4.98 -13.19
CA ALA A 67 -6.06 -4.70 -12.61
C ALA A 67 -5.94 -4.09 -11.22
N VAL A 68 -4.96 -4.56 -10.43
CA VAL A 68 -4.76 -4.11 -9.05
C VAL A 68 -3.28 -3.84 -8.88
N PRO A 69 -2.81 -2.64 -9.24
CA PRO A 69 -1.36 -2.35 -9.20
C PRO A 69 -0.74 -2.48 -7.81
N TYR A 70 -1.53 -2.39 -6.77
CA TYR A 70 -1.04 -2.52 -5.40
C TYR A 70 -1.21 -3.93 -4.86
N ALA A 71 -1.43 -4.92 -5.72
CA ALA A 71 -1.58 -6.30 -5.28
C ALA A 71 -0.27 -6.79 -4.66
N THR A 72 -0.37 -7.40 -3.49
CA THR A 72 0.79 -7.95 -2.78
C THR A 72 0.68 -9.47 -2.64
N MET A 73 -0.38 -10.06 -3.15
CA MET A 73 -0.63 -11.50 -3.07
C MET A 73 -1.30 -11.97 -4.34
N THR A 74 -1.13 -13.26 -4.65
CA THR A 74 -1.91 -13.88 -5.71
C THR A 74 -3.37 -13.97 -5.27
N VAL A 75 -4.28 -14.13 -6.25
CA VAL A 75 -5.69 -14.29 -5.92
C VAL A 75 -5.88 -15.46 -5.00
N LYS A 76 -5.19 -16.57 -5.27
CA LYS A 76 -5.31 -17.78 -4.45
C LYS A 76 -4.90 -17.52 -3.01
N SER A 77 -3.77 -16.85 -2.81
CA SER A 77 -3.30 -16.57 -1.46
C SER A 77 -4.24 -15.62 -0.73
N GLN A 78 -4.76 -14.63 -1.45
CA GLN A 78 -5.68 -13.70 -0.83
C GLN A 78 -6.96 -14.39 -0.40
N GLU A 79 -7.48 -15.29 -1.23
CA GLU A 79 -8.66 -16.04 -0.86
C GLU A 79 -8.41 -16.91 0.37
N GLN A 80 -7.25 -17.53 0.44
CA GLN A 80 -6.90 -18.34 1.60
C GLN A 80 -6.84 -17.52 2.86
N LEU A 81 -6.27 -16.32 2.77
CA LEU A 81 -6.18 -15.43 3.91
C LEU A 81 -7.59 -15.01 4.37
N GLU A 82 -8.45 -14.67 3.42
CA GLU A 82 -9.80 -14.23 3.74
C GLU A 82 -10.63 -15.35 4.37
N LYS A 83 -10.32 -16.58 4.03
CA LYS A 83 -11.01 -17.73 4.59
C LYS A 83 -10.40 -18.22 5.89
N GLY A 84 -9.32 -17.57 6.34
CA GLY A 84 -8.67 -17.96 7.57
C GLY A 84 -7.83 -19.21 7.48
N LEU A 85 -7.40 -19.58 6.27
CA LEU A 85 -6.59 -20.79 6.09
C LEU A 85 -5.10 -20.55 6.27
N ILE A 86 -4.70 -19.30 6.32
CA ILE A 86 -3.30 -18.93 6.56
C ILE A 86 -3.22 -17.72 7.46
#